data_0da48fcad9ae0d17560a536106adb606
#
_entry.id   0da48fcad9ae0d17560a536106adb606
#
_cell.length_a   1.000
_cell.length_b   1.000
_cell.length_c   1.000
_cell.angle_alpha   90.00
_cell.angle_beta   90.00
_cell.angle_gamma   90.00
#
_symmetry.space_group_name_H-M   'P 1'
#
loop_
_entity.id
_entity.type
_entity.pdbx_description
1 polymer ?
#
loop_
_entity_poly.entity_id
_entity_poly.type
_entity_poly.pdbx_seq_one_letter_code
_entity_poly.pdbx_strand_id
1 'polypeptide(L)'
;EIYERVVAQNPGEPEFHQAVKEVLDSLKLVIDANEEKYRKAGILERFVEPERIVSFKVPWVDDKGNVQVNKGYRVQFNSAIGPYKGGLRLHPSVNQSILKFLGFEQTLKNSLTGLPMGGGKGGSNFDPKGKSDREVMAFCQSFMTELYRHIGKDTDCPAGDIGVGAREVGFLFGQYKRITGLYEGVLTGKGLTFGGSLARTEATGYGLIYMLDEMLKHNGKELAGKTVLVSGSGNVAIYAVQKAQALGAKVVAMSDSNGYVYDPDGIKLDVVKEIKEGRRGRIKEYVDAVPTAKYTEGKGIWTIPCDIALPCATQNELNLDDAKALLANGCFAVAEGANMPSTREATDLFVEKKILFMPGKAANAGGVATSGLEQSQNSLRLSWTFEEVDERLHKIMIDIFAKAADAAERYGVPGNYVAGANIAGFEKVVEAMIAQGIV
;
A
#
# COMPACT_ATOMS: atom_id res chain seq x y z
N GLU A 1 -26.07 5.72 -12.15
CA GLU A 1 -26.33 4.59 -13.07
C GLU A 1 -25.32 3.44 -12.86
N ILE A 2 -24.01 3.62 -13.13
CA ILE A 2 -22.99 2.55 -12.95
C ILE A 2 -22.95 2.05 -11.51
N TYR A 3 -22.89 2.94 -10.54
CA TYR A 3 -22.88 2.59 -9.11
C TYR A 3 -24.13 1.78 -8.70
N GLU A 4 -25.32 2.21 -9.13
CA GLU A 4 -26.57 1.52 -8.84
C GLU A 4 -26.59 0.10 -9.43
N ARG A 5 -26.04 -0.07 -10.63
CA ARG A 5 -25.86 -1.38 -11.28
C ARG A 5 -24.92 -2.27 -10.43
N VAL A 6 -23.79 -1.74 -9.98
CA VAL A 6 -22.85 -2.49 -9.12
C VAL A 6 -23.52 -2.95 -7.84
N VAL A 7 -24.28 -2.07 -7.17
CA VAL A 7 -25.03 -2.43 -5.95
C VAL A 7 -26.04 -3.55 -6.22
N ALA A 8 -26.78 -3.45 -7.32
CA ALA A 8 -27.81 -4.44 -7.68
C ALA A 8 -27.20 -5.81 -8.03
N GLN A 9 -26.06 -5.84 -8.69
CA GLN A 9 -25.40 -7.07 -9.13
C GLN A 9 -24.54 -7.74 -8.05
N ASN A 10 -24.18 -7.01 -6.98
CA ASN A 10 -23.32 -7.48 -5.89
C ASN A 10 -24.01 -7.33 -4.54
N PRO A 11 -25.16 -7.99 -4.29
CA PRO A 11 -25.87 -7.85 -3.04
C PRO A 11 -25.02 -8.39 -1.87
N GLY A 12 -25.04 -7.67 -0.73
CA GLY A 12 -24.31 -8.07 0.46
C GLY A 12 -22.80 -7.78 0.45
N GLU A 13 -22.35 -6.92 -0.47
CA GLU A 13 -20.92 -6.53 -0.57
C GLU A 13 -20.71 -5.03 -0.29
N PRO A 14 -20.97 -4.54 0.95
CA PRO A 14 -20.96 -3.10 1.27
C PRO A 14 -19.58 -2.46 1.11
N GLU A 15 -18.50 -3.17 1.42
CA GLU A 15 -17.14 -2.64 1.31
C GLU A 15 -16.78 -2.40 -0.17
N PHE A 16 -17.19 -3.31 -1.04
CA PHE A 16 -17.00 -3.15 -2.48
C PHE A 16 -17.85 -2.00 -3.05
N HIS A 17 -19.11 -1.89 -2.62
CA HIS A 17 -19.98 -0.77 -3.03
C HIS A 17 -19.39 0.58 -2.66
N GLN A 18 -18.88 0.71 -1.43
CA GLN A 18 -18.26 1.95 -0.97
C GLN A 18 -17.03 2.30 -1.79
N ALA A 19 -16.15 1.32 -2.05
CA ALA A 19 -14.93 1.55 -2.84
C ALA A 19 -15.24 1.99 -4.27
N VAL A 20 -16.21 1.36 -4.93
CA VAL A 20 -16.65 1.76 -6.28
C VAL A 20 -17.19 3.19 -6.28
N LYS A 21 -18.02 3.55 -5.30
CA LYS A 21 -18.57 4.90 -5.18
C LYS A 21 -17.45 5.94 -5.02
N GLU A 22 -16.55 5.71 -4.09
CA GLU A 22 -15.44 6.65 -3.81
C GLU A 22 -14.53 6.82 -5.03
N VAL A 23 -14.20 5.75 -5.71
CA VAL A 23 -13.37 5.79 -6.92
C VAL A 23 -14.10 6.53 -8.04
N LEU A 24 -15.36 6.19 -8.34
CA LEU A 24 -16.12 6.87 -9.39
C LEU A 24 -16.31 8.37 -9.09
N ASP A 25 -16.61 8.73 -7.85
CA ASP A 25 -16.73 10.14 -7.43
C ASP A 25 -15.40 10.89 -7.65
N SER A 26 -14.27 10.26 -7.35
CA SER A 26 -12.94 10.85 -7.53
C SER A 26 -12.51 10.99 -9.00
N LEU A 27 -13.14 10.25 -9.90
CA LEU A 27 -12.85 10.23 -11.34
C LEU A 27 -13.82 11.06 -12.18
N LYS A 28 -14.73 11.78 -11.51
CA LYS A 28 -15.79 12.53 -12.22
C LYS A 28 -15.23 13.45 -13.30
N LEU A 29 -14.15 14.16 -13.04
CA LEU A 29 -13.55 15.09 -14.01
C LEU A 29 -13.12 14.38 -15.31
N VAL A 30 -12.42 13.25 -15.20
CA VAL A 30 -11.95 12.52 -16.38
C VAL A 30 -13.09 11.79 -17.08
N ILE A 31 -14.06 11.30 -16.34
CA ILE A 31 -15.25 10.62 -16.91
C ILE A 31 -16.08 11.63 -17.72
N ASP A 32 -16.40 12.79 -17.15
CA ASP A 32 -17.18 13.83 -17.82
C ASP A 32 -16.47 14.33 -19.09
N ALA A 33 -15.15 14.49 -19.05
CA ALA A 33 -14.36 14.94 -20.20
C ALA A 33 -14.27 13.92 -21.34
N ASN A 34 -14.54 12.64 -21.07
CA ASN A 34 -14.42 11.53 -22.03
C ASN A 34 -15.72 10.71 -22.15
N GLU A 35 -16.87 11.26 -21.77
CA GLU A 35 -18.12 10.52 -21.62
C GLU A 35 -18.48 9.70 -22.85
N GLU A 36 -18.47 10.28 -24.03
CA GLU A 36 -18.82 9.61 -25.29
C GLU A 36 -17.89 8.43 -25.59
N LYS A 37 -16.57 8.66 -25.46
CA LYS A 37 -15.53 7.65 -25.68
C LYS A 37 -15.69 6.47 -24.73
N TYR A 38 -15.88 6.75 -23.45
CA TYR A 38 -15.99 5.70 -22.43
C TYR A 38 -17.29 4.94 -22.52
N ARG A 39 -18.39 5.62 -22.79
CA ARG A 39 -19.71 4.99 -23.00
C ARG A 39 -19.68 4.05 -24.20
N LYS A 40 -19.14 4.47 -25.34
CA LYS A 40 -19.03 3.65 -26.55
C LYS A 40 -18.21 2.38 -26.33
N ALA A 41 -17.18 2.44 -25.52
CA ALA A 41 -16.32 1.29 -25.22
C ALA A 41 -16.78 0.47 -23.98
N GLY A 42 -17.88 0.86 -23.31
CA GLY A 42 -18.37 0.21 -22.09
C GLY A 42 -17.31 0.20 -20.97
N ILE A 43 -16.53 1.28 -20.89
CA ILE A 43 -15.33 1.31 -20.02
C ILE A 43 -15.69 1.21 -18.55
N LEU A 44 -16.68 1.98 -18.09
CA LEU A 44 -16.99 2.00 -16.66
C LEU A 44 -17.57 0.67 -16.19
N GLU A 45 -18.43 0.06 -17.00
CA GLU A 45 -19.00 -1.24 -16.73
C GLU A 45 -17.92 -2.33 -16.62
N ARG A 46 -16.93 -2.30 -17.49
CA ARG A 46 -15.81 -3.25 -17.52
C ARG A 46 -14.79 -2.96 -16.44
N PHE A 47 -14.56 -1.71 -16.12
CA PHE A 47 -13.57 -1.28 -15.13
C PHE A 47 -13.96 -1.62 -13.69
N VAL A 48 -15.25 -1.57 -13.36
CA VAL A 48 -15.76 -1.88 -12.01
C VAL A 48 -16.05 -3.37 -11.79
N GLU A 49 -15.95 -4.19 -12.82
CA GLU A 49 -16.18 -5.63 -12.75
C GLU A 49 -14.85 -6.38 -12.70
N PRO A 50 -14.59 -7.24 -11.69
CA PRO A 50 -13.42 -8.09 -11.71
C PRO A 50 -13.45 -9.09 -12.87
N GLU A 51 -12.31 -9.31 -13.51
CA GLU A 51 -12.21 -10.25 -14.63
C GLU A 51 -12.50 -11.69 -14.19
N ARG A 52 -12.07 -12.06 -12.97
CA ARG A 52 -12.26 -13.41 -12.43
C ARG A 52 -12.19 -13.43 -10.91
N ILE A 53 -13.01 -14.25 -10.30
CA ILE A 53 -12.96 -14.58 -8.87
C ILE A 53 -12.86 -16.10 -8.74
N VAL A 54 -11.86 -16.57 -8.00
CA VAL A 54 -11.71 -17.98 -7.62
C VAL A 54 -11.96 -18.11 -6.13
N SER A 55 -12.86 -19.01 -5.75
CA SER A 55 -13.19 -19.30 -4.35
C SER A 55 -13.10 -20.81 -4.12
N PHE A 56 -12.45 -21.22 -3.05
CA PHE A 56 -12.17 -22.62 -2.76
C PHE A 56 -12.13 -22.89 -1.26
N LYS A 57 -12.35 -24.15 -0.88
CA LYS A 57 -12.15 -24.62 0.49
C LYS A 57 -10.68 -24.93 0.75
N VAL A 58 -10.24 -24.69 1.98
CA VAL A 58 -8.88 -24.95 2.44
C VAL A 58 -8.95 -25.84 3.68
N PRO A 59 -8.93 -27.17 3.51
CA PRO A 59 -8.89 -28.11 4.65
C PRO A 59 -7.44 -28.28 5.11
N TRP A 60 -7.24 -28.29 6.42
CA TRP A 60 -5.93 -28.53 7.04
C TRP A 60 -6.12 -29.18 8.41
N VAL A 61 -5.06 -29.72 8.98
CA VAL A 61 -5.11 -30.43 10.26
C VAL A 61 -4.32 -29.63 11.31
N ASP A 62 -4.96 -29.37 12.45
CA ASP A 62 -4.33 -28.68 13.57
C ASP A 62 -3.37 -29.56 14.36
N ASP A 63 -2.66 -28.99 15.33
CA ASP A 63 -1.68 -29.70 16.15
C ASP A 63 -2.33 -30.79 17.04
N LYS A 64 -3.64 -30.72 17.25
CA LYS A 64 -4.41 -31.72 18.02
C LYS A 64 -4.95 -32.86 17.15
N GLY A 65 -4.71 -32.80 15.83
CA GLY A 65 -5.21 -33.76 14.87
C GLY A 65 -6.64 -33.52 14.36
N ASN A 66 -7.23 -32.37 14.67
CA ASN A 66 -8.57 -32.02 14.19
C ASN A 66 -8.51 -31.39 12.81
N VAL A 67 -9.47 -31.76 11.96
CA VAL A 67 -9.64 -31.15 10.65
C VAL A 67 -10.26 -29.77 10.79
N GLN A 68 -9.61 -28.80 10.21
CA GLN A 68 -10.08 -27.42 10.08
C GLN A 68 -10.41 -27.12 8.63
N VAL A 69 -11.40 -26.26 8.38
CA VAL A 69 -11.77 -25.85 7.02
C VAL A 69 -11.92 -24.33 6.97
N ASN A 70 -11.10 -23.70 6.16
CA ASN A 70 -11.19 -22.28 5.86
C ASN A 70 -11.64 -22.08 4.42
N LYS A 71 -12.00 -20.85 4.09
CA LYS A 71 -12.34 -20.42 2.73
C LYS A 71 -11.24 -19.58 2.18
N GLY A 72 -10.78 -19.92 0.98
CA GLY A 72 -9.76 -19.19 0.23
C GLY A 72 -10.36 -18.46 -0.96
N TYR A 73 -9.72 -17.37 -1.36
CA TYR A 73 -10.14 -16.52 -2.47
C TYR A 73 -8.95 -15.97 -3.24
N ARG A 74 -9.13 -15.77 -4.55
CA ARG A 74 -8.29 -14.91 -5.37
C ARG A 74 -9.17 -14.10 -6.31
N VAL A 75 -9.12 -12.80 -6.16
CA VAL A 75 -9.76 -11.84 -7.06
C VAL A 75 -8.71 -11.39 -8.07
N GLN A 76 -8.92 -11.73 -9.33
CA GLN A 76 -8.14 -11.29 -10.48
C GLN A 76 -8.93 -10.14 -11.12
N PHE A 77 -8.58 -8.92 -10.72
CA PHE A 77 -9.46 -7.79 -10.97
C PHE A 77 -9.30 -7.21 -12.36
N ASN A 78 -8.08 -6.90 -12.77
CA ASN A 78 -7.81 -6.28 -14.07
C ASN A 78 -6.40 -6.63 -14.54
N SER A 79 -6.25 -7.10 -15.77
CA SER A 79 -4.99 -7.48 -16.39
C SER A 79 -4.59 -6.61 -17.59
N ALA A 80 -5.27 -5.49 -17.82
CA ALA A 80 -5.02 -4.68 -19.00
C ALA A 80 -3.58 -4.16 -19.12
N ILE A 81 -2.91 -3.92 -17.98
CA ILE A 81 -1.55 -3.39 -17.97
C ILE A 81 -0.48 -4.37 -17.47
N GLY A 82 -0.84 -5.61 -17.26
CA GLY A 82 0.09 -6.66 -16.83
C GLY A 82 -0.58 -7.78 -16.04
N PRO A 83 0.19 -8.80 -15.63
CA PRO A 83 -0.29 -9.86 -14.77
C PRO A 83 -0.95 -9.33 -13.50
N TYR A 84 -1.97 -10.01 -13.01
CA TYR A 84 -2.60 -9.63 -11.74
C TYR A 84 -1.55 -9.58 -10.64
N LYS A 85 -1.56 -8.54 -9.83
CA LYS A 85 -0.59 -8.32 -8.75
C LYS A 85 -1.29 -7.77 -7.53
N GLY A 86 -1.05 -8.38 -6.38
CA GLY A 86 -1.56 -7.95 -5.10
C GLY A 86 -1.43 -9.02 -4.03
N GLY A 87 -1.48 -8.59 -2.77
CA GLY A 87 -1.20 -9.42 -1.60
C GLY A 87 -2.26 -10.47 -1.29
N LEU A 88 -1.85 -11.45 -0.48
CA LEU A 88 -2.72 -12.41 0.18
C LEU A 88 -2.90 -11.98 1.64
N ARG A 89 -4.14 -11.86 2.08
CA ARG A 89 -4.49 -11.50 3.46
C ARG A 89 -5.00 -12.72 4.23
N LEU A 90 -4.40 -12.98 5.38
CA LEU A 90 -4.86 -14.01 6.31
C LEU A 90 -5.38 -13.34 7.59
N HIS A 91 -6.70 -13.24 7.68
CA HIS A 91 -7.37 -12.59 8.81
C HIS A 91 -8.83 -13.08 8.89
N PRO A 92 -9.39 -13.26 10.09
CA PRO A 92 -10.78 -13.74 10.26
C PRO A 92 -11.84 -12.91 9.54
N SER A 93 -11.58 -11.61 9.33
CA SER A 93 -12.51 -10.69 8.64
C SER A 93 -12.54 -10.86 7.11
N VAL A 94 -11.64 -11.63 6.52
CA VAL A 94 -11.55 -11.77 5.06
C VAL A 94 -12.82 -12.39 4.49
N ASN A 95 -13.40 -11.71 3.51
CA ASN A 95 -14.51 -12.15 2.70
C ASN A 95 -14.35 -11.65 1.27
N GLN A 96 -15.25 -12.06 0.38
CA GLN A 96 -15.19 -11.70 -1.03
C GLN A 96 -15.31 -10.18 -1.27
N SER A 97 -16.21 -9.51 -0.55
CA SER A 97 -16.43 -8.07 -0.67
C SER A 97 -15.16 -7.27 -0.38
N ILE A 98 -14.49 -7.60 0.72
CA ILE A 98 -13.22 -6.96 1.11
C ILE A 98 -12.14 -7.17 0.04
N LEU A 99 -12.02 -8.39 -0.48
CA LEU A 99 -10.99 -8.70 -1.49
C LEU A 99 -11.31 -8.09 -2.86
N LYS A 100 -12.58 -7.95 -3.22
CA LYS A 100 -12.98 -7.20 -4.42
C LYS A 100 -12.60 -5.72 -4.30
N PHE A 101 -12.93 -5.10 -3.18
CA PHE A 101 -12.58 -3.70 -2.93
C PHE A 101 -11.06 -3.50 -2.98
N LEU A 102 -10.31 -4.35 -2.30
CA LEU A 102 -8.84 -4.25 -2.27
C LEU A 102 -8.21 -4.51 -3.64
N GLY A 103 -8.74 -5.45 -4.42
CA GLY A 103 -8.29 -5.72 -5.78
C GLY A 103 -8.58 -4.56 -6.75
N PHE A 104 -9.72 -3.93 -6.59
CA PHE A 104 -10.10 -2.74 -7.36
C PHE A 104 -9.14 -1.57 -7.10
N GLU A 105 -8.89 -1.25 -5.86
CA GLU A 105 -7.94 -0.19 -5.48
C GLU A 105 -6.51 -0.54 -5.87
N GLN A 106 -6.13 -1.81 -5.77
CA GLN A 106 -4.80 -2.28 -6.16
C GLN A 106 -4.53 -2.04 -7.65
N THR A 107 -5.53 -2.17 -8.50
CA THR A 107 -5.42 -1.89 -9.92
C THR A 107 -4.95 -0.46 -10.19
N LEU A 108 -5.54 0.51 -9.51
CA LEU A 108 -5.15 1.92 -9.64
C LEU A 108 -3.77 2.21 -9.06
N LYS A 109 -3.46 1.62 -7.92
CA LYS A 109 -2.16 1.79 -7.28
C LYS A 109 -1.02 1.22 -8.12
N ASN A 110 -1.17 0.01 -8.64
CA ASN A 110 -0.16 -0.62 -9.49
C ASN A 110 0.07 0.14 -10.78
N SER A 111 -0.99 0.68 -11.36
CA SER A 111 -0.94 1.50 -12.57
C SER A 111 -0.01 2.70 -12.44
N LEU A 112 0.06 3.34 -11.28
CA LEU A 112 0.91 4.50 -11.03
C LEU A 112 2.40 4.15 -11.12
N THR A 113 2.80 2.93 -10.79
CA THR A 113 4.23 2.55 -10.74
C THR A 113 4.91 2.56 -12.11
N GLY A 114 4.15 2.51 -13.19
CA GLY A 114 4.70 2.38 -14.55
C GLY A 114 5.19 0.98 -14.90
N LEU A 115 5.17 0.05 -13.93
CA LEU A 115 5.55 -1.34 -14.13
C LEU A 115 4.39 -2.17 -14.69
N PRO A 116 4.65 -3.28 -15.41
CA PRO A 116 3.63 -4.11 -16.01
C PRO A 116 2.93 -4.99 -14.96
N MET A 117 2.08 -4.39 -14.16
CA MET A 117 1.33 -5.05 -13.09
C MET A 117 -0.13 -4.65 -13.15
N GLY A 118 -1.00 -5.64 -13.34
CA GLY A 118 -2.43 -5.50 -13.17
C GLY A 118 -2.84 -5.47 -11.69
N GLY A 119 -4.12 -5.61 -11.42
CA GLY A 119 -4.67 -5.62 -10.07
C GLY A 119 -5.25 -6.96 -9.66
N GLY A 120 -4.92 -7.40 -8.47
CA GLY A 120 -5.47 -8.59 -7.86
C GLY A 120 -5.37 -8.55 -6.34
N LYS A 121 -6.16 -9.38 -5.67
CA LYS A 121 -6.12 -9.55 -4.22
C LYS A 121 -6.64 -10.93 -3.85
N GLY A 122 -6.10 -11.49 -2.77
CA GLY A 122 -6.56 -12.78 -2.31
C GLY A 122 -6.42 -12.93 -0.80
N GLY A 123 -6.75 -14.10 -0.33
CA GLY A 123 -6.60 -14.43 1.08
C GLY A 123 -7.59 -15.45 1.59
N SER A 124 -7.68 -15.53 2.90
CA SER A 124 -8.55 -16.48 3.61
C SER A 124 -8.98 -15.91 4.95
N ASN A 125 -10.10 -16.41 5.47
CA ASN A 125 -10.55 -16.17 6.84
C ASN A 125 -9.73 -16.92 7.91
N PHE A 126 -8.63 -17.54 7.52
CA PHE A 126 -7.67 -18.15 8.44
C PHE A 126 -6.99 -17.09 9.33
N ASP A 127 -6.91 -17.34 10.62
CA ASP A 127 -6.18 -16.50 11.57
C ASP A 127 -4.84 -17.12 11.94
N PRO A 128 -3.70 -16.56 11.52
CA PRO A 128 -2.39 -17.12 11.87
C PRO A 128 -1.98 -16.86 13.33
N LYS A 129 -2.68 -15.96 14.04
CA LYS A 129 -2.35 -15.64 15.42
C LYS A 129 -2.54 -16.85 16.34
N GLY A 130 -1.54 -17.11 17.18
CA GLY A 130 -1.58 -18.18 18.16
C GLY A 130 -1.45 -19.59 17.57
N LYS A 131 -1.18 -19.70 16.28
CA LYS A 131 -0.95 -20.99 15.61
C LYS A 131 0.55 -21.32 15.54
N SER A 132 0.87 -22.60 15.60
CA SER A 132 2.24 -23.07 15.45
C SER A 132 2.73 -22.92 14.00
N ASP A 133 4.03 -22.94 13.81
CA ASP A 133 4.63 -22.94 12.46
C ASP A 133 4.14 -24.11 11.62
N ARG A 134 3.92 -25.28 12.26
CA ARG A 134 3.39 -26.48 11.59
C ARG A 134 1.95 -26.26 11.11
N GLU A 135 1.10 -25.65 11.92
CA GLU A 135 -0.28 -25.32 11.55
C GLU A 135 -0.33 -24.31 10.40
N VAL A 136 0.46 -23.23 10.48
CA VAL A 136 0.55 -22.22 9.42
C VAL A 136 1.09 -22.84 8.13
N MET A 137 2.09 -23.70 8.22
CA MET A 137 2.62 -24.40 7.05
C MET A 137 1.56 -25.33 6.43
N ALA A 138 0.85 -26.10 7.24
CA ALA A 138 -0.22 -26.99 6.77
C ALA A 138 -1.32 -26.20 6.03
N PHE A 139 -1.74 -25.05 6.62
CA PHE A 139 -2.70 -24.16 5.97
C PHE A 139 -2.16 -23.64 4.63
N CYS A 140 -0.95 -23.08 4.61
CA CYS A 140 -0.35 -22.51 3.41
C CYS A 140 -0.20 -23.55 2.28
N GLN A 141 0.18 -24.76 2.62
CA GLN A 141 0.29 -25.86 1.64
C GLN A 141 -1.06 -26.23 1.05
N SER A 142 -2.10 -26.34 1.88
CA SER A 142 -3.46 -26.61 1.41
C SER A 142 -4.01 -25.45 0.56
N PHE A 143 -3.80 -24.23 0.98
CA PHE A 143 -4.21 -23.04 0.24
C PHE A 143 -3.55 -22.99 -1.15
N MET A 144 -2.24 -23.22 -1.24
CA MET A 144 -1.51 -23.22 -2.51
C MET A 144 -1.89 -24.39 -3.41
N THR A 145 -2.28 -25.52 -2.83
CA THR A 145 -2.73 -26.69 -3.61
C THR A 145 -3.98 -26.37 -4.45
N GLU A 146 -4.82 -25.46 -3.98
CA GLU A 146 -5.95 -24.96 -4.75
C GLU A 146 -5.57 -23.77 -5.66
N LEU A 147 -4.73 -22.86 -5.15
CA LEU A 147 -4.42 -21.60 -5.83
C LEU A 147 -3.48 -21.78 -7.04
N TYR A 148 -2.56 -22.75 -7.01
CA TYR A 148 -1.47 -22.83 -7.99
C TYR A 148 -1.91 -22.87 -9.45
N ARG A 149 -3.12 -23.41 -9.72
CA ARG A 149 -3.70 -23.49 -11.08
C ARG A 149 -4.00 -22.13 -11.70
N HIS A 150 -4.10 -21.11 -10.87
CA HIS A 150 -4.61 -19.78 -11.25
C HIS A 150 -3.55 -18.70 -11.20
N ILE A 151 -2.32 -19.05 -10.77
CA ILE A 151 -1.22 -18.09 -10.60
C ILE A 151 0.01 -18.50 -11.39
N GLY A 152 0.93 -17.60 -11.55
CA GLY A 152 2.22 -17.82 -12.23
C GLY A 152 2.89 -16.47 -12.49
N LYS A 153 4.17 -16.53 -12.88
CA LYS A 153 4.98 -15.31 -13.10
C LYS A 153 4.39 -14.35 -14.14
N ASP A 154 3.71 -14.88 -15.15
CA ASP A 154 3.18 -14.10 -16.28
C ASP A 154 1.64 -13.99 -16.27
N THR A 155 0.98 -14.56 -15.28
CA THR A 155 -0.48 -14.55 -15.17
C THR A 155 -0.97 -13.81 -13.94
N ASP A 156 -0.54 -14.24 -12.77
CA ASP A 156 -0.95 -13.67 -11.48
C ASP A 156 0.16 -13.91 -10.44
N CYS A 157 0.74 -12.85 -9.92
CA CYS A 157 1.83 -12.91 -8.97
C CYS A 157 1.38 -12.32 -7.62
N PRO A 158 0.96 -13.16 -6.66
CA PRO A 158 0.60 -12.70 -5.31
C PRO A 158 1.80 -12.19 -4.51
N ALA A 159 1.51 -11.54 -3.39
CA ALA A 159 2.49 -11.04 -2.42
C ALA A 159 1.99 -11.22 -0.99
N GLY A 160 2.75 -10.74 -0.01
CA GLY A 160 2.28 -10.63 1.36
C GLY A 160 1.31 -9.48 1.58
N ASP A 161 0.53 -9.59 2.64
CA ASP A 161 -0.37 -8.57 3.18
C ASP A 161 -0.58 -8.88 4.69
N ILE A 162 -1.63 -8.39 5.31
CA ILE A 162 -1.94 -8.69 6.71
C ILE A 162 -1.96 -10.21 6.94
N GLY A 163 -1.21 -10.67 7.94
CA GLY A 163 -1.10 -12.09 8.28
C GLY A 163 -0.20 -12.92 7.37
N VAL A 164 0.41 -12.32 6.36
CA VAL A 164 1.33 -12.99 5.43
C VAL A 164 2.66 -12.26 5.37
N GLY A 165 3.62 -12.73 6.12
CA GLY A 165 4.99 -12.25 6.12
C GLY A 165 5.93 -13.20 5.36
N ALA A 166 7.23 -13.04 5.58
CA ALA A 166 8.27 -13.83 4.91
C ALA A 166 8.10 -15.34 5.15
N ARG A 167 7.68 -15.75 6.36
CA ARG A 167 7.43 -17.15 6.70
C ARG A 167 6.34 -17.76 5.82
N GLU A 168 5.19 -17.11 5.74
CA GLU A 168 4.04 -17.57 4.96
C GLU A 168 4.34 -17.56 3.47
N VAL A 169 5.00 -16.53 2.97
CA VAL A 169 5.46 -16.47 1.57
C VAL A 169 6.40 -17.63 1.26
N GLY A 170 7.31 -17.99 2.18
CA GLY A 170 8.18 -19.14 2.05
C GLY A 170 7.42 -20.46 1.94
N PHE A 171 6.44 -20.69 2.82
CA PHE A 171 5.61 -21.89 2.77
C PHE A 171 4.77 -21.99 1.50
N LEU A 172 4.21 -20.88 1.05
CA LEU A 172 3.44 -20.82 -0.19
C LEU A 172 4.32 -21.08 -1.42
N PHE A 173 5.50 -20.47 -1.49
CA PHE A 173 6.45 -20.66 -2.58
C PHE A 173 6.98 -22.10 -2.64
N GLY A 174 7.33 -22.69 -1.50
CA GLY A 174 7.80 -24.06 -1.42
C GLY A 174 6.76 -25.06 -1.93
N GLN A 175 5.49 -24.88 -1.61
CA GLN A 175 4.41 -25.73 -2.09
C GLN A 175 4.15 -25.53 -3.60
N TYR A 176 4.16 -24.29 -4.08
CA TYR A 176 4.05 -24.00 -5.51
C TYR A 176 5.14 -24.73 -6.31
N LYS A 177 6.38 -24.58 -5.89
CA LYS A 177 7.54 -25.27 -6.51
C LYS A 177 7.40 -26.78 -6.48
N ARG A 178 6.93 -27.34 -5.35
CA ARG A 178 6.72 -28.79 -5.20
C ARG A 178 5.66 -29.32 -6.16
N ILE A 179 4.54 -28.63 -6.33
CA ILE A 179 3.44 -29.07 -7.19
C ILE A 179 3.78 -28.90 -8.68
N THR A 180 4.34 -27.77 -9.05
CA THR A 180 4.56 -27.41 -10.44
C THR A 180 5.87 -27.95 -11.01
N GLY A 181 6.84 -28.23 -10.15
CA GLY A 181 8.21 -28.55 -10.57
C GLY A 181 8.96 -27.34 -11.13
N LEU A 182 8.41 -26.13 -11.03
CA LEU A 182 8.97 -24.89 -11.58
C LEU A 182 9.58 -24.03 -10.48
N TYR A 183 10.76 -23.51 -10.76
CA TYR A 183 11.38 -22.44 -9.99
C TYR A 183 11.26 -21.15 -10.80
N GLU A 184 10.23 -20.39 -10.51
CA GLU A 184 9.90 -19.17 -11.28
C GLU A 184 9.55 -17.99 -10.35
N GLY A 185 9.44 -16.79 -10.91
CA GLY A 185 9.16 -15.55 -10.19
C GLY A 185 7.69 -15.37 -9.78
N VAL A 186 7.05 -16.42 -9.31
CA VAL A 186 5.73 -16.36 -8.67
C VAL A 186 5.90 -15.96 -7.20
N LEU A 187 5.01 -15.16 -6.67
CA LEU A 187 5.08 -14.55 -5.35
C LEU A 187 6.21 -13.52 -5.21
N THR A 188 5.93 -12.43 -4.55
CA THR A 188 6.93 -11.44 -4.11
C THR A 188 6.93 -11.30 -2.60
N GLY A 189 8.01 -10.74 -2.06
CA GLY A 189 8.28 -10.77 -0.62
C GLY A 189 8.97 -12.06 -0.20
N LYS A 190 9.62 -12.74 -1.15
CA LYS A 190 10.42 -13.95 -0.89
C LYS A 190 11.66 -13.61 -0.07
N GLY A 191 12.18 -14.59 0.64
CA GLY A 191 13.49 -14.48 1.29
C GLY A 191 14.61 -14.29 0.26
N LEU A 192 15.70 -13.66 0.69
CA LEU A 192 16.85 -13.36 -0.18
C LEU A 192 17.51 -14.62 -0.75
N THR A 193 17.39 -15.75 -0.07
CA THR A 193 17.99 -17.03 -0.50
C THR A 193 17.22 -17.70 -1.65
N PHE A 194 16.02 -17.21 -1.99
CA PHE A 194 15.19 -17.81 -3.04
C PHE A 194 14.44 -16.78 -3.89
N GLY A 195 15.10 -15.70 -4.21
CA GLY A 195 14.63 -14.74 -5.22
C GLY A 195 14.02 -13.44 -4.67
N GLY A 196 14.15 -13.17 -3.37
CA GLY A 196 13.76 -11.91 -2.76
C GLY A 196 14.65 -10.75 -3.21
N SER A 197 14.12 -9.53 -3.12
CA SER A 197 14.84 -8.30 -3.46
C SER A 197 15.39 -7.60 -2.22
N LEU A 198 16.60 -7.10 -2.33
CA LEU A 198 17.12 -6.07 -1.41
C LEU A 198 16.26 -4.80 -1.48
N ALA A 199 16.39 -3.95 -0.50
CA ALA A 199 15.63 -2.70 -0.34
C ALA A 199 14.11 -2.86 -0.16
N ARG A 200 13.55 -4.08 -0.14
CA ARG A 200 12.10 -4.29 0.03
C ARG A 200 11.60 -3.83 1.40
N THR A 201 12.39 -4.05 2.43
CA THR A 201 12.09 -3.64 3.81
C THR A 201 11.99 -2.12 3.93
N GLU A 202 12.89 -1.41 3.29
CA GLU A 202 13.00 0.05 3.29
C GLU A 202 12.03 0.72 2.32
N ALA A 203 11.57 0.00 1.31
CA ALA A 203 10.95 0.55 0.10
C ALA A 203 9.75 1.47 0.34
N THR A 204 8.84 1.12 1.24
CA THR A 204 7.65 1.95 1.48
C THR A 204 8.03 3.26 2.17
N GLY A 205 8.86 3.20 3.21
CA GLY A 205 9.32 4.38 3.92
C GLY A 205 10.22 5.28 3.06
N TYR A 206 11.17 4.68 2.36
CA TYR A 206 12.05 5.43 1.44
C TYR A 206 11.26 6.06 0.29
N GLY A 207 10.36 5.30 -0.31
CA GLY A 207 9.50 5.79 -1.38
C GLY A 207 8.62 6.96 -0.95
N LEU A 208 8.08 6.91 0.26
CA LEU A 208 7.32 8.01 0.85
C LEU A 208 8.15 9.31 0.89
N ILE A 209 9.39 9.21 1.33
CA ILE A 209 10.27 10.39 1.44
C ILE A 209 10.72 10.89 0.06
N TYR A 210 10.99 10.00 -0.89
CA TYR A 210 11.28 10.40 -2.27
C TYR A 210 10.10 11.17 -2.88
N MET A 211 8.88 10.69 -2.67
CA MET A 211 7.66 11.36 -3.11
C MET A 211 7.50 12.74 -2.44
N LEU A 212 7.68 12.80 -1.13
CA LEU A 212 7.60 14.04 -0.36
C LEU A 212 8.64 15.07 -0.86
N ASP A 213 9.88 14.66 -1.01
CA ASP A 213 10.97 15.53 -1.47
C ASP A 213 10.67 16.11 -2.87
N GLU A 214 10.18 15.27 -3.77
CA GLU A 214 9.79 15.71 -5.11
C GLU A 214 8.59 16.68 -5.09
N MET A 215 7.58 16.39 -4.29
CA MET A 215 6.44 17.30 -4.10
C MET A 215 6.88 18.66 -3.55
N LEU A 216 7.79 18.68 -2.59
CA LEU A 216 8.33 19.91 -2.02
C LEU A 216 9.12 20.71 -3.08
N LYS A 217 10.04 20.06 -3.80
CA LYS A 217 10.85 20.70 -4.85
C LYS A 217 9.99 21.29 -5.95
N HIS A 218 8.99 20.56 -6.41
CA HIS A 218 8.05 21.05 -7.43
C HIS A 218 7.33 22.34 -7.00
N ASN A 219 7.09 22.49 -5.69
CA ASN A 219 6.43 23.65 -5.11
C ASN A 219 7.42 24.68 -4.51
N GLY A 220 8.70 24.64 -4.91
CA GLY A 220 9.70 25.61 -4.49
C GLY A 220 10.09 25.52 -3.01
N LYS A 221 9.98 24.35 -2.41
CA LYS A 221 10.29 24.09 -0.99
C LYS A 221 11.36 23.01 -0.87
N GLU A 222 11.95 22.92 0.31
CA GLU A 222 13.00 21.94 0.63
C GLU A 222 12.60 21.10 1.84
N LEU A 223 13.03 19.85 1.88
CA LEU A 223 12.86 18.96 3.02
C LEU A 223 13.88 19.25 4.12
N ALA A 224 15.11 19.61 3.74
CA ALA A 224 16.19 19.90 4.70
C ALA A 224 15.79 21.01 5.68
N GLY A 225 16.07 20.79 6.97
CA GLY A 225 15.75 21.71 8.04
C GLY A 225 14.28 21.76 8.48
N LYS A 226 13.40 21.01 7.85
CA LYS A 226 11.98 20.97 8.22
C LYS A 226 11.73 20.08 9.42
N THR A 227 10.78 20.51 10.27
CA THR A 227 10.32 19.74 11.42
C THR A 227 9.21 18.77 10.96
N VAL A 228 9.41 17.49 11.25
CA VAL A 228 8.54 16.41 10.73
C VAL A 228 7.98 15.58 11.89
N LEU A 229 6.68 15.27 11.81
CA LEU A 229 6.03 14.28 12.67
C LEU A 229 5.79 13.00 11.87
N VAL A 230 6.08 11.86 12.48
CA VAL A 230 5.85 10.54 11.89
C VAL A 230 5.04 9.71 12.87
N SER A 231 3.81 9.34 12.53
CA SER A 231 3.06 8.40 13.35
C SER A 231 3.48 6.96 13.08
N GLY A 232 3.31 6.12 14.08
CA GLY A 232 3.77 4.74 14.04
C GLY A 232 5.23 4.56 14.44
N SER A 233 5.63 3.33 14.59
CA SER A 233 7.00 2.89 14.88
C SER A 233 7.28 1.51 14.28
N GLY A 234 6.48 1.12 13.31
CA GLY A 234 6.68 -0.06 12.49
C GLY A 234 7.60 0.21 11.30
N ASN A 235 7.63 -0.73 10.38
CA ASN A 235 8.55 -0.71 9.23
C ASN A 235 8.47 0.57 8.41
N VAL A 236 7.27 1.00 8.02
CA VAL A 236 7.09 2.21 7.19
C VAL A 236 7.61 3.45 7.92
N ALA A 237 7.23 3.60 9.20
CA ALA A 237 7.63 4.75 10.01
C ALA A 237 9.14 4.81 10.22
N ILE A 238 9.76 3.71 10.60
CA ILE A 238 11.21 3.63 10.86
C ILE A 238 12.01 4.03 9.62
N TYR A 239 11.68 3.48 8.46
CA TYR A 239 12.45 3.78 7.24
C TYR A 239 12.09 5.12 6.62
N ALA A 240 10.89 5.65 6.85
CA ALA A 240 10.55 7.04 6.55
C ALA A 240 11.42 8.01 7.38
N VAL A 241 11.54 7.76 8.69
CA VAL A 241 12.42 8.56 9.58
C VAL A 241 13.86 8.48 9.10
N GLN A 242 14.37 7.28 8.82
CA GLN A 242 15.74 7.09 8.36
C GLN A 242 16.05 7.91 7.10
N LYS A 243 15.20 7.84 6.09
CA LYS A 243 15.43 8.59 4.85
C LYS A 243 15.21 10.08 5.02
N ALA A 244 14.21 10.51 5.80
CA ALA A 244 13.97 11.92 6.09
C ALA A 244 15.18 12.58 6.78
N GLN A 245 15.75 11.92 7.78
CA GLN A 245 16.94 12.38 8.48
C GLN A 245 18.17 12.41 7.56
N ALA A 246 18.32 11.40 6.71
CA ALA A 246 19.42 11.37 5.73
C ALA A 246 19.35 12.55 4.74
N LEU A 247 18.15 13.05 4.43
CA LEU A 247 17.95 14.22 3.58
C LEU A 247 17.89 15.54 4.38
N GLY A 248 18.25 15.54 5.65
CA GLY A 248 18.41 16.74 6.46
C GLY A 248 17.16 17.22 7.20
N ALA A 249 16.07 16.47 7.19
CA ALA A 249 14.88 16.78 7.98
C ALA A 249 15.10 16.47 9.47
N LYS A 250 14.37 17.17 10.32
CA LYS A 250 14.34 16.96 11.76
C LYS A 250 13.03 16.28 12.15
N VAL A 251 13.07 14.98 12.37
CA VAL A 251 11.91 14.23 12.87
C VAL A 251 11.87 14.35 14.39
N VAL A 252 10.80 14.93 14.94
CA VAL A 252 10.69 15.26 16.36
C VAL A 252 9.74 14.35 17.14
N ALA A 253 8.94 13.55 16.47
CA ALA A 253 7.97 12.67 17.12
C ALA A 253 7.74 11.38 16.35
N MET A 254 7.50 10.30 17.11
CA MET A 254 7.00 9.02 16.64
C MET A 254 5.96 8.48 17.62
N SER A 255 5.14 7.54 17.19
CA SER A 255 4.07 6.98 18.03
C SER A 255 3.97 5.45 17.91
N ASP A 256 3.22 4.86 18.82
CA ASP A 256 2.67 3.53 18.70
C ASP A 256 1.20 3.51 19.16
N SER A 257 0.60 2.33 19.32
CA SER A 257 -0.81 2.23 19.70
C SER A 257 -1.11 2.75 21.11
N ASN A 258 -0.11 2.93 21.97
CA ASN A 258 -0.28 3.34 23.36
C ASN A 258 -0.02 4.84 23.56
N GLY A 259 0.79 5.46 22.74
CA GLY A 259 1.16 6.85 22.91
C GLY A 259 2.23 7.33 21.94
N TYR A 260 2.80 8.49 22.24
CA TYR A 260 3.82 9.07 21.37
C TYR A 260 4.97 9.68 22.17
N VAL A 261 6.13 9.75 21.54
CA VAL A 261 7.32 10.44 22.07
C VAL A 261 7.56 11.72 21.28
N TYR A 262 7.91 12.76 21.99
CA TYR A 262 8.37 14.03 21.44
C TYR A 262 9.80 14.30 21.90
N ASP A 263 10.70 14.45 20.93
CA ASP A 263 12.10 14.77 21.15
C ASP A 263 12.43 16.05 20.36
N PRO A 264 12.49 17.22 21.02
CA PRO A 264 12.74 18.49 20.34
C PRO A 264 14.13 18.56 19.68
N ASP A 265 15.07 17.72 20.11
CA ASP A 265 16.41 17.64 19.53
C ASP A 265 16.49 16.72 18.31
N GLY A 266 15.38 16.04 17.99
CA GLY A 266 15.29 15.07 16.91
C GLY A 266 15.38 13.63 17.39
N ILE A 267 14.51 12.79 16.84
CA ILE A 267 14.43 11.36 17.17
C ILE A 267 15.77 10.67 16.89
N LYS A 268 16.28 9.97 17.88
CA LYS A 268 17.44 9.07 17.75
C LYS A 268 16.96 7.71 17.24
N LEU A 269 17.07 7.52 15.95
CA LEU A 269 16.50 6.35 15.27
C LEU A 269 17.10 5.03 15.77
N ASP A 270 18.38 5.00 16.09
CA ASP A 270 19.03 3.78 16.60
C ASP A 270 18.38 3.28 17.89
N VAL A 271 17.96 4.19 18.77
CA VAL A 271 17.21 3.86 20.00
C VAL A 271 15.84 3.24 19.63
N VAL A 272 15.14 3.83 18.67
CA VAL A 272 13.84 3.31 18.21
C VAL A 272 14.00 1.92 17.61
N LYS A 273 15.01 1.72 16.76
CA LYS A 273 15.29 0.41 16.13
C LYS A 273 15.61 -0.65 17.19
N GLU A 274 16.42 -0.35 18.17
CA GLU A 274 16.72 -1.27 19.27
C GLU A 274 15.46 -1.69 20.01
N ILE A 275 14.57 -0.74 20.33
CA ILE A 275 13.32 -1.00 21.04
C ILE A 275 12.38 -1.85 20.16
N LYS A 276 12.16 -1.45 18.90
CA LYS A 276 11.12 -2.03 18.05
C LYS A 276 11.58 -3.28 17.31
N GLU A 277 12.74 -3.27 16.71
CA GLU A 277 13.28 -4.37 15.91
C GLU A 277 14.07 -5.36 16.79
N GLY A 278 14.87 -4.85 17.73
CA GLY A 278 15.68 -5.67 18.61
C GLY A 278 14.88 -6.38 19.71
N ARG A 279 14.11 -5.63 20.48
CA ARG A 279 13.41 -6.15 21.66
C ARG A 279 11.89 -6.30 21.52
N ARG A 280 11.30 -5.82 20.41
CA ARG A 280 9.85 -5.74 20.19
C ARG A 280 9.10 -5.00 21.31
N GLY A 281 9.76 -4.00 21.91
CA GLY A 281 9.24 -3.18 22.98
C GLY A 281 8.25 -2.10 22.53
N ARG A 282 7.89 -1.21 23.47
CA ARG A 282 6.97 -0.09 23.24
C ARG A 282 7.72 1.22 23.11
N ILE A 283 7.17 2.18 22.34
CA ILE A 283 7.84 3.46 22.09
C ILE A 283 8.09 4.27 23.37
N LYS A 284 7.32 4.06 24.42
CA LYS A 284 7.52 4.71 25.73
C LYS A 284 8.91 4.47 26.32
N GLU A 285 9.55 3.33 25.98
CA GLU A 285 10.90 3.01 26.47
C GLU A 285 11.97 3.96 25.90
N TYR A 286 11.63 4.73 24.88
CA TYR A 286 12.53 5.75 24.30
C TYR A 286 13.03 6.76 25.33
N VAL A 287 12.16 7.19 26.25
CA VAL A 287 12.51 8.18 27.28
C VAL A 287 13.48 7.63 28.35
N ASP A 288 13.57 6.31 28.49
CA ASP A 288 14.54 5.69 29.39
C ASP A 288 15.97 5.88 28.87
N ALA A 289 16.16 5.82 27.56
CA ALA A 289 17.45 6.05 26.90
C ALA A 289 17.70 7.53 26.57
N VAL A 290 16.65 8.33 26.39
CA VAL A 290 16.69 9.75 26.03
C VAL A 290 15.84 10.55 27.02
N PRO A 291 16.35 10.86 28.22
CA PRO A 291 15.53 11.51 29.27
C PRO A 291 15.06 12.92 28.95
N THR A 292 15.63 13.57 27.95
CA THR A 292 15.21 14.90 27.48
C THR A 292 13.94 14.85 26.63
N ALA A 293 13.60 13.67 26.13
CA ALA A 293 12.36 13.45 25.40
C ALA A 293 11.16 13.29 26.34
N LYS A 294 9.96 13.52 25.82
CA LYS A 294 8.72 13.39 26.58
C LYS A 294 7.84 12.31 25.94
N TYR A 295 7.36 11.39 26.76
CA TYR A 295 6.31 10.44 26.39
C TYR A 295 4.95 10.96 26.85
N THR A 296 3.95 10.82 25.98
CA THR A 296 2.55 11.11 26.31
C THR A 296 1.69 9.90 25.92
N GLU A 297 0.93 9.40 26.87
CA GLU A 297 0.02 8.29 26.64
C GLU A 297 -1.21 8.74 25.84
N GLY A 298 -1.73 7.87 24.98
CA GLY A 298 -2.89 8.13 24.16
C GLY A 298 -2.58 8.86 22.86
N LYS A 299 -3.62 9.45 22.27
CA LYS A 299 -3.52 10.21 21.01
C LYS A 299 -3.00 11.63 21.27
N GLY A 300 -2.55 12.29 20.23
CA GLY A 300 -2.14 13.70 20.31
C GLY A 300 -0.87 14.07 19.56
N ILE A 301 -0.25 13.15 18.84
CA ILE A 301 0.95 13.44 18.04
C ILE A 301 0.74 14.61 17.08
N TRP A 302 -0.46 14.74 16.49
CA TRP A 302 -0.79 15.78 15.52
C TRP A 302 -1.01 17.17 16.13
N THR A 303 -0.97 17.30 17.43
CA THR A 303 -1.02 18.61 18.14
C THR A 303 0.36 19.25 18.27
N ILE A 304 1.43 18.54 17.97
CA ILE A 304 2.81 19.07 18.02
C ILE A 304 3.05 19.98 16.82
N PRO A 305 3.55 21.21 17.01
CA PRO A 305 3.91 22.10 15.90
C PRO A 305 4.92 21.45 14.95
N CYS A 306 4.64 21.50 13.67
CA CYS A 306 5.50 20.91 12.64
C CYS A 306 5.31 21.61 11.29
N ASP A 307 6.26 21.37 10.38
CA ASP A 307 6.17 21.78 8.98
C ASP A 307 5.48 20.68 8.14
N ILE A 308 5.77 19.42 8.45
CA ILE A 308 5.36 18.25 7.66
C ILE A 308 4.83 17.15 8.58
N ALA A 309 3.74 16.52 8.19
CA ALA A 309 3.15 15.36 8.87
C ALA A 309 3.11 14.13 7.98
N LEU A 310 3.62 13.00 8.49
CA LEU A 310 3.69 11.72 7.80
C LEU A 310 2.91 10.66 8.59
N PRO A 311 1.63 10.45 8.30
CA PRO A 311 0.86 9.38 8.93
C PRO A 311 1.29 8.01 8.39
N CYS A 312 1.97 7.24 9.22
CA CYS A 312 2.60 5.96 8.87
C CYS A 312 2.15 4.79 9.77
N ALA A 313 1.07 4.95 10.53
CA ALA A 313 0.61 3.92 11.46
C ALA A 313 -0.58 3.12 10.91
N THR A 314 -1.78 3.62 11.03
CA THR A 314 -3.01 2.86 10.77
C THR A 314 -4.05 3.67 10.01
N GLN A 315 -5.03 2.94 9.46
CA GLN A 315 -6.19 3.55 8.80
C GLN A 315 -6.97 4.45 9.77
N ASN A 316 -7.44 5.59 9.26
CA ASN A 316 -8.26 6.57 9.99
C ASN A 316 -7.63 7.12 11.30
N GLU A 317 -6.31 7.12 11.38
CA GLU A 317 -5.59 7.66 12.54
C GLU A 317 -5.60 9.19 12.63
N LEU A 318 -5.80 9.88 11.52
CA LEU A 318 -5.80 11.33 11.41
C LEU A 318 -7.21 11.79 11.01
N ASN A 319 -7.94 12.34 11.98
CA ASN A 319 -9.32 12.79 11.78
C ASN A 319 -9.38 14.30 11.49
N LEU A 320 -10.59 14.83 11.35
CA LEU A 320 -10.82 16.25 11.04
C LEU A 320 -10.23 17.21 12.10
N ASP A 321 -10.34 16.87 13.38
CA ASP A 321 -9.81 17.71 14.46
C ASP A 321 -8.27 17.70 14.45
N ASP A 322 -7.67 16.56 14.17
CA ASP A 322 -6.22 16.43 13.95
C ASP A 322 -5.75 17.29 12.77
N ALA A 323 -6.50 17.26 11.66
CA ALA A 323 -6.18 18.08 10.49
C ALA A 323 -6.25 19.58 10.80
N LYS A 324 -7.27 20.01 11.55
CA LYS A 324 -7.38 21.39 12.03
C LYS A 324 -6.21 21.78 12.93
N ALA A 325 -5.80 20.91 13.84
CA ALA A 325 -4.65 21.15 14.72
C ALA A 325 -3.35 21.29 13.92
N LEU A 326 -3.10 20.43 12.95
CA LEU A 326 -1.94 20.51 12.07
C LEU A 326 -1.89 21.84 11.31
N LEU A 327 -3.01 22.25 10.71
CA LEU A 327 -3.10 23.52 9.98
C LEU A 327 -2.90 24.73 10.90
N ALA A 328 -3.48 24.71 12.09
CA ALA A 328 -3.32 25.78 13.09
C ALA A 328 -1.86 25.92 13.57
N ASN A 329 -1.11 24.82 13.57
CA ASN A 329 0.30 24.78 13.98
C ASN A 329 1.29 25.01 12.82
N GLY A 330 0.81 25.37 11.64
CA GLY A 330 1.66 25.73 10.50
C GLY A 330 2.12 24.59 9.62
N CYS A 331 1.56 23.39 9.76
CA CYS A 331 1.83 22.27 8.87
C CYS A 331 1.42 22.61 7.43
N PHE A 332 2.34 22.52 6.49
CA PHE A 332 2.08 22.88 5.09
C PHE A 332 2.13 21.67 4.13
N ALA A 333 2.57 20.51 4.62
CA ALA A 333 2.64 19.30 3.80
C ALA A 333 2.26 18.05 4.60
N VAL A 334 1.49 17.18 3.97
CA VAL A 334 1.11 15.85 4.48
C VAL A 334 1.32 14.83 3.38
N ALA A 335 2.02 13.73 3.67
CA ALA A 335 2.16 12.60 2.77
C ALA A 335 1.87 11.29 3.53
N GLU A 336 1.01 10.47 2.97
CA GLU A 336 0.47 9.29 3.63
C GLU A 336 1.34 8.06 3.41
N GLY A 337 1.99 7.58 4.47
CA GLY A 337 2.76 6.33 4.44
C GLY A 337 1.89 5.08 4.67
N ALA A 338 0.85 5.19 5.50
CA ALA A 338 -0.13 4.14 5.71
C ALA A 338 -1.20 4.12 4.59
N ASN A 339 -2.03 3.09 4.58
CA ASN A 339 -3.19 3.03 3.70
C ASN A 339 -4.36 3.78 4.35
N MET A 340 -4.87 4.81 3.66
CA MET A 340 -5.99 5.65 4.10
C MET A 340 -5.89 6.11 5.57
N PRO A 341 -4.76 6.70 6.01
CA PRO A 341 -4.61 7.10 7.40
C PRO A 341 -5.43 8.34 7.75
N SER A 342 -5.67 9.21 6.80
CA SER A 342 -6.53 10.40 6.97
C SER A 342 -7.99 10.05 6.67
N THR A 343 -8.90 10.52 7.51
CA THR A 343 -10.33 10.40 7.21
C THR A 343 -10.69 11.24 5.98
N ARG A 344 -11.85 10.96 5.38
CA ARG A 344 -12.30 11.71 4.21
C ARG A 344 -12.42 13.22 4.52
N GLU A 345 -13.00 13.54 5.67
CA GLU A 345 -13.17 14.92 6.12
C GLU A 345 -11.83 15.64 6.31
N ALA A 346 -10.83 14.94 6.84
CA ALA A 346 -9.47 15.47 6.97
C ALA A 346 -8.83 15.72 5.59
N THR A 347 -8.94 14.76 4.67
CA THR A 347 -8.44 14.90 3.31
C THR A 347 -9.11 16.06 2.57
N ASP A 348 -10.44 16.16 2.66
CA ASP A 348 -11.19 17.25 2.03
C ASP A 348 -10.74 18.62 2.56
N LEU A 349 -10.49 18.73 3.86
CA LEU A 349 -9.96 19.96 4.46
C LEU A 349 -8.57 20.30 3.94
N PHE A 350 -7.67 19.33 3.83
CA PHE A 350 -6.33 19.55 3.28
C PHE A 350 -6.38 20.04 1.83
N VAL A 351 -7.24 19.45 1.01
CA VAL A 351 -7.45 19.87 -0.38
C VAL A 351 -8.05 21.29 -0.45
N GLU A 352 -9.07 21.56 0.36
CA GLU A 352 -9.71 22.89 0.44
C GLU A 352 -8.72 23.98 0.83
N LYS A 353 -7.88 23.72 1.82
CA LYS A 353 -6.86 24.67 2.30
C LYS A 353 -5.62 24.72 1.41
N LYS A 354 -5.57 23.93 0.34
CA LYS A 354 -4.48 23.89 -0.65
C LYS A 354 -3.10 23.65 -0.04
N ILE A 355 -3.02 22.84 1.01
CA ILE A 355 -1.72 22.36 1.48
C ILE A 355 -1.19 21.30 0.53
N LEU A 356 0.11 21.02 0.61
CA LEU A 356 0.72 19.95 -0.18
C LEU A 356 0.32 18.60 0.42
N PHE A 357 -0.63 17.92 -0.21
CA PHE A 357 -1.16 16.65 0.27
C PHE A 357 -0.98 15.55 -0.79
N MET A 358 -0.29 14.46 -0.42
CA MET A 358 -0.13 13.30 -1.27
C MET A 358 -0.83 12.08 -0.67
N PRO A 359 -1.81 11.49 -1.38
CA PRO A 359 -2.57 10.36 -0.89
C PRO A 359 -1.74 9.08 -0.84
N GLY A 360 -2.10 8.17 0.05
CA GLY A 360 -1.39 6.92 0.31
C GLY A 360 -1.16 6.06 -0.93
N LYS A 361 -2.15 5.96 -1.82
CA LYS A 361 -2.00 5.14 -3.04
C LYS A 361 -0.81 5.56 -3.94
N ALA A 362 -0.44 6.82 -3.91
CA ALA A 362 0.75 7.33 -4.58
C ALA A 362 1.96 7.34 -3.64
N ALA A 363 1.82 7.93 -2.47
CA ALA A 363 2.91 8.15 -1.54
C ALA A 363 3.50 6.85 -0.97
N ASN A 364 2.71 5.82 -0.75
CA ASN A 364 3.19 4.53 -0.24
C ASN A 364 3.41 3.46 -1.32
N ALA A 365 3.40 3.83 -2.59
CA ALA A 365 3.57 2.90 -3.70
C ALA A 365 4.97 2.26 -3.78
N GLY A 366 5.93 2.72 -3.00
CA GLY A 366 7.30 2.18 -2.99
C GLY A 366 7.37 0.68 -2.69
N GLY A 367 6.51 0.19 -1.81
CA GLY A 367 6.42 -1.24 -1.50
C GLY A 367 6.03 -2.10 -2.70
N VAL A 368 4.96 -1.75 -3.39
CA VAL A 368 4.51 -2.49 -4.58
C VAL A 368 5.44 -2.26 -5.77
N ALA A 369 6.02 -1.08 -5.91
CA ALA A 369 7.04 -0.82 -6.92
C ALA A 369 8.24 -1.76 -6.77
N THR A 370 8.77 -1.92 -5.56
CA THR A 370 9.88 -2.85 -5.29
C THR A 370 9.45 -4.31 -5.45
N SER A 371 8.20 -4.66 -5.18
CA SER A 371 7.67 -5.96 -5.53
C SER A 371 7.72 -6.22 -7.05
N GLY A 372 7.38 -5.23 -7.86
CA GLY A 372 7.55 -5.31 -9.32
C GLY A 372 9.01 -5.42 -9.75
N LEU A 373 9.92 -4.73 -9.07
CA LEU A 373 11.36 -4.88 -9.30
C LEU A 373 11.88 -6.28 -8.90
N GLU A 374 11.34 -6.89 -7.87
CA GLU A 374 11.61 -8.30 -7.54
C GLU A 374 11.20 -9.23 -8.69
N GLN A 375 10.00 -9.03 -9.26
CA GLN A 375 9.57 -9.78 -10.44
C GLN A 375 10.54 -9.60 -11.62
N SER A 376 11.01 -8.39 -11.88
CA SER A 376 11.96 -8.10 -12.93
C SER A 376 13.30 -8.85 -12.71
N GLN A 377 13.83 -8.80 -11.49
CA GLN A 377 15.03 -9.54 -11.11
C GLN A 377 14.84 -11.06 -11.31
N ASN A 378 13.69 -11.60 -10.88
CA ASN A 378 13.37 -13.02 -11.05
C ASN A 378 13.29 -13.42 -12.53
N SER A 379 12.69 -12.58 -13.37
CA SER A 379 12.60 -12.87 -14.82
C SER A 379 13.95 -12.80 -15.51
N LEU A 380 14.84 -11.92 -15.07
CA LEU A 380 16.21 -11.83 -15.56
C LEU A 380 17.12 -12.92 -14.98
N ARG A 381 16.71 -13.60 -13.90
CA ARG A 381 17.52 -14.51 -13.08
C ARG A 381 18.79 -13.84 -12.52
N LEU A 382 18.67 -12.58 -12.16
CA LEU A 382 19.72 -11.76 -11.56
C LEU A 382 19.25 -11.21 -10.22
N SER A 383 20.20 -10.82 -9.39
CA SER A 383 19.97 -10.06 -8.17
C SER A 383 20.67 -8.71 -8.31
N TRP A 384 19.91 -7.63 -8.11
CA TRP A 384 20.45 -6.28 -8.07
C TRP A 384 20.96 -5.94 -6.68
N THR A 385 21.94 -5.05 -6.62
CA THR A 385 22.41 -4.48 -5.35
C THR A 385 21.33 -3.62 -4.69
N PHE A 386 21.53 -3.29 -3.43
CA PHE A 386 20.63 -2.36 -2.72
C PHE A 386 20.52 -1.02 -3.48
N GLU A 387 21.66 -0.48 -3.89
CA GLU A 387 21.76 0.80 -4.60
C GLU A 387 21.03 0.77 -5.95
N GLU A 388 21.17 -0.31 -6.69
CA GLU A 388 20.46 -0.48 -7.98
C GLU A 388 18.94 -0.52 -7.81
N VAL A 389 18.44 -1.20 -6.78
CA VAL A 389 17.01 -1.24 -6.47
C VAL A 389 16.52 0.12 -5.98
N ASP A 390 17.26 0.76 -5.07
CA ASP A 390 16.91 2.05 -4.50
C ASP A 390 16.90 3.17 -5.54
N GLU A 391 17.85 3.19 -6.47
CA GLU A 391 17.87 4.14 -7.59
C GLU A 391 16.62 4.00 -8.48
N ARG A 392 16.24 2.76 -8.81
CA ARG A 392 15.02 2.49 -9.59
C ARG A 392 13.76 2.89 -8.83
N LEU A 393 13.71 2.61 -7.54
CA LEU A 393 12.62 3.02 -6.66
C LEU A 393 12.49 4.55 -6.64
N HIS A 394 13.59 5.26 -6.47
CA HIS A 394 13.61 6.72 -6.45
C HIS A 394 13.04 7.28 -7.75
N LYS A 395 13.49 6.78 -8.88
CA LYS A 395 12.99 7.19 -10.20
C LYS A 395 11.50 6.91 -10.35
N ILE A 396 11.02 5.74 -9.92
CA ILE A 396 9.59 5.40 -9.97
C ILE A 396 8.77 6.40 -9.16
N MET A 397 9.21 6.78 -7.96
CA MET A 397 8.48 7.72 -7.11
C MET A 397 8.43 9.13 -7.74
N ILE A 398 9.51 9.59 -8.36
CA ILE A 398 9.55 10.85 -9.14
C ILE A 398 8.54 10.79 -10.27
N ASP A 399 8.51 9.69 -11.02
CA ASP A 399 7.61 9.51 -12.16
C ASP A 399 6.13 9.46 -11.72
N ILE A 400 5.83 8.83 -10.58
CA ILE A 400 4.48 8.84 -10.01
C ILE A 400 4.04 10.27 -9.67
N PHE A 401 4.90 11.03 -9.02
CA PHE A 401 4.59 12.43 -8.70
C PHE A 401 4.34 13.25 -9.98
N ALA A 402 5.21 13.14 -10.98
CA ALA A 402 5.06 13.85 -12.23
C ALA A 402 3.74 13.55 -12.93
N LYS A 403 3.32 12.28 -12.97
CA LYS A 403 2.03 11.87 -13.55
C LYS A 403 0.84 12.43 -12.79
N ALA A 404 0.88 12.42 -11.45
CA ALA A 404 -0.18 12.97 -10.62
C ALA A 404 -0.30 14.49 -10.78
N ALA A 405 0.81 15.20 -10.80
CA ALA A 405 0.85 16.64 -11.01
C ALA A 405 0.33 17.03 -12.42
N ASP A 406 0.81 16.34 -13.46
CA ASP A 406 0.36 16.56 -14.85
C ASP A 406 -1.14 16.32 -15.01
N ALA A 407 -1.66 15.22 -14.46
CA ALA A 407 -3.09 14.94 -14.52
C ALA A 407 -3.92 16.01 -13.81
N ALA A 408 -3.49 16.49 -12.65
CA ALA A 408 -4.17 17.56 -11.92
C ALA A 408 -4.21 18.85 -12.74
N GLU A 409 -3.12 19.22 -13.42
CA GLU A 409 -3.07 20.40 -14.29
C GLU A 409 -3.97 20.25 -15.51
N ARG A 410 -3.88 19.11 -16.24
CA ARG A 410 -4.69 18.85 -17.44
C ARG A 410 -6.19 18.89 -17.19
N TYR A 411 -6.63 18.51 -16.00
CA TYR A 411 -8.04 18.51 -15.61
C TYR A 411 -8.46 19.75 -14.79
N GLY A 412 -7.64 20.80 -14.76
CA GLY A 412 -8.00 22.10 -14.20
C GLY A 412 -8.03 22.17 -12.67
N VAL A 413 -7.34 21.26 -12.00
CA VAL A 413 -7.24 21.23 -10.53
C VAL A 413 -5.77 21.18 -10.08
N PRO A 414 -4.90 22.12 -10.53
CA PRO A 414 -3.48 22.11 -10.20
C PRO A 414 -3.25 22.06 -8.69
N GLY A 415 -2.29 21.25 -8.26
CA GLY A 415 -1.99 21.05 -6.84
C GLY A 415 -2.92 20.09 -6.09
N ASN A 416 -4.01 19.64 -6.70
CA ASN A 416 -4.86 18.58 -6.14
C ASN A 416 -4.29 17.21 -6.54
N TYR A 417 -3.31 16.72 -5.79
CA TYR A 417 -2.66 15.43 -6.07
C TYR A 417 -3.53 14.21 -5.76
N VAL A 418 -4.59 14.37 -4.98
CA VAL A 418 -5.59 13.30 -4.78
C VAL A 418 -6.31 13.02 -6.11
N ALA A 419 -6.86 14.05 -6.73
CA ALA A 419 -7.48 13.94 -8.05
C ALA A 419 -6.46 13.51 -9.11
N GLY A 420 -5.29 14.12 -9.11
CA GLY A 420 -4.22 13.81 -10.07
C GLY A 420 -3.79 12.35 -10.04
N ALA A 421 -3.55 11.78 -8.86
CA ALA A 421 -3.16 10.38 -8.70
C ALA A 421 -4.26 9.42 -9.16
N ASN A 422 -5.51 9.69 -8.79
CA ASN A 422 -6.65 8.86 -9.21
C ASN A 422 -6.85 8.89 -10.73
N ILE A 423 -6.80 10.06 -11.32
CA ILE A 423 -6.96 10.24 -12.77
C ILE A 423 -5.81 9.57 -13.54
N ALA A 424 -4.56 9.81 -13.15
CA ALA A 424 -3.39 9.22 -13.80
C ALA A 424 -3.42 7.68 -13.78
N GLY A 425 -3.75 7.09 -12.63
CA GLY A 425 -3.89 5.64 -12.51
C GLY A 425 -5.01 5.09 -13.38
N PHE A 426 -6.16 5.75 -13.40
CA PHE A 426 -7.31 5.35 -14.20
C PHE A 426 -7.04 5.45 -15.71
N GLU A 427 -6.54 6.58 -16.18
CA GLU A 427 -6.28 6.80 -17.61
C GLU A 427 -5.41 5.70 -18.22
N LYS A 428 -4.33 5.32 -17.55
CA LYS A 428 -3.44 4.27 -18.04
C LYS A 428 -4.15 2.93 -18.22
N VAL A 429 -4.98 2.53 -17.27
CA VAL A 429 -5.73 1.27 -17.32
C VAL A 429 -6.76 1.30 -18.45
N VAL A 430 -7.57 2.36 -18.51
CA VAL A 430 -8.65 2.41 -19.50
C VAL A 430 -8.16 2.62 -20.92
N GLU A 431 -7.06 3.33 -21.13
CA GLU A 431 -6.42 3.43 -22.44
C GLU A 431 -5.91 2.07 -22.93
N ALA A 432 -5.31 1.28 -22.05
CA ALA A 432 -4.92 -0.08 -22.36
C ALA A 432 -6.14 -0.96 -22.69
N MET A 433 -7.21 -0.86 -21.89
CA MET A 433 -8.46 -1.59 -22.13
C MET A 433 -9.08 -1.25 -23.49
N ILE A 434 -9.08 0.03 -23.86
CA ILE A 434 -9.61 0.47 -25.16
C ILE A 434 -8.72 -0.04 -26.30
N ALA A 435 -7.40 0.08 -26.17
CA ALA A 435 -6.45 -0.33 -27.20
C ALA A 435 -6.46 -1.85 -27.46
N GLN A 436 -6.71 -2.64 -26.44
CA GLN A 436 -6.79 -4.11 -26.54
C GLN A 436 -8.15 -4.61 -27.04
N GLY A 437 -9.14 -3.74 -27.16
CA GLY A 437 -10.47 -4.10 -27.62
C GLY A 437 -11.37 -4.67 -26.53
N ILE A 438 -12.36 -5.45 -26.95
CA ILE A 438 -13.32 -6.09 -26.04
C ILE A 438 -12.91 -7.56 -25.87
N VAL A 439 -12.16 -7.83 -24.82
CA VAL A 439 -11.61 -9.14 -24.47
C VAL A 439 -12.06 -9.58 -23.09
#